data_9c7e08f9b7ee0e791ba12085b6249e4d
#
_entry.id   9c7e08f9b7ee0e791ba12085b6249e4d
#
_cell.length_a   1.000
_cell.length_b   1.000
_cell.length_c   1.000
_cell.angle_alpha   90.00
_cell.angle_beta   90.00
_cell.angle_gamma   90.00
#
_symmetry.space_group_name_H-M   'P 1'
#
loop_
_entity.id
_entity.type
_entity.pdbx_description
1 polymer ?
#
loop_
_entity_poly.entity_id
_entity_poly.type
_entity_poly.pdbx_seq_one_letter_code
_entity_poly.pdbx_strand_id
1 'polypeptide(L)'
;MRDVVLTDRGPKPIGPYSQAIRANGLLFVSGQVALDPKTGEMTEADIRKQTERVLENVRGIVEAAGSKMNHIVKTTVFLKDINDFGTMNEVYAGYFTLAPPARSTVQVSRLPMDALVEIEVIAIL
;
A
#
# COMPACT_ATOMS: atom_id res chain seq x y z
N MET A 1 -8.96 12.98 -18.17
CA MET A 1 -9.54 11.63 -18.23
C MET A 1 -8.88 10.74 -17.19
N ARG A 2 -9.64 9.83 -16.63
CA ARG A 2 -9.12 8.91 -15.60
C ARG A 2 -9.16 7.48 -16.11
N ASP A 3 -8.12 6.71 -15.83
CA ASP A 3 -8.03 5.31 -16.21
C ASP A 3 -8.00 4.42 -14.98
N VAL A 4 -8.81 3.37 -15.00
CA VAL A 4 -8.83 2.36 -13.95
C VAL A 4 -7.67 1.39 -14.15
N VAL A 5 -6.95 1.09 -13.07
CA VAL A 5 -5.93 0.05 -13.05
C VAL A 5 -6.50 -1.18 -12.36
N LEU A 6 -6.38 -2.32 -13.01
CA LEU A 6 -6.77 -3.62 -12.45
C LEU A 6 -5.69 -4.63 -12.81
N THR A 7 -5.13 -5.29 -11.80
CA THR A 7 -4.08 -6.27 -11.97
C THR A 7 -4.21 -7.39 -10.93
N ASP A 8 -3.81 -8.58 -11.30
CA ASP A 8 -3.75 -9.71 -10.36
C ASP A 8 -2.46 -9.71 -9.52
N ARG A 9 -1.59 -8.73 -9.72
CA ARG A 9 -0.42 -8.51 -8.87
C ARG A 9 -0.76 -7.84 -7.54
N GLY A 10 -2.00 -7.39 -7.38
CA GLY A 10 -2.54 -6.89 -6.13
C GLY A 10 -3.87 -7.54 -5.82
N PRO A 11 -4.32 -7.46 -4.57
CA PRO A 11 -5.63 -8.00 -4.17
C PRO A 11 -6.76 -7.37 -4.96
N LYS A 12 -7.76 -8.16 -5.33
CA LYS A 12 -8.96 -7.65 -5.99
C LYS A 12 -9.72 -6.74 -5.04
N PRO A 13 -10.32 -5.64 -5.56
CA PRO A 13 -11.17 -4.80 -4.72
C PRO A 13 -12.34 -5.61 -4.14
N ILE A 14 -12.58 -5.44 -2.86
CA ILE A 14 -13.68 -6.11 -2.15
C ILE A 14 -14.84 -5.15 -1.87
N GLY A 15 -14.95 -4.10 -2.66
CA GLY A 15 -16.00 -3.10 -2.54
C GLY A 15 -16.04 -2.21 -3.77
N PRO A 16 -16.85 -1.14 -3.74
CA PRO A 16 -17.02 -0.24 -4.88
C PRO A 16 -15.86 0.75 -4.99
N TYR A 17 -14.65 0.25 -5.27
CA TYR A 17 -13.47 1.08 -5.49
C TYR A 17 -12.53 0.38 -6.48
N SER A 18 -11.65 1.16 -7.10
CA SER A 18 -10.61 0.64 -8.00
C SER A 18 -9.33 0.39 -7.22
N GLN A 19 -8.51 -0.55 -7.67
CA GLN A 19 -7.17 -0.75 -7.10
C GLN A 19 -6.35 0.53 -7.18
N ALA A 20 -6.38 1.17 -8.35
CA ALA A 20 -5.70 2.43 -8.57
C ALA A 20 -6.33 3.17 -9.75
N ILE A 21 -6.06 4.47 -9.81
CA ILE A 21 -6.52 5.36 -10.88
C ILE A 21 -5.33 6.12 -11.42
N ARG A 22 -5.16 6.12 -12.75
CA ARG A 22 -4.25 7.05 -13.43
C ARG A 22 -5.04 8.29 -13.81
N ALA A 23 -4.54 9.45 -13.45
CA ALA A 23 -5.16 10.72 -13.81
C ALA A 23 -4.12 11.84 -13.78
N ASN A 24 -4.08 12.62 -14.82
CA ASN A 24 -3.26 13.84 -14.90
C ASN A 24 -1.78 13.61 -14.57
N GLY A 25 -1.19 12.53 -15.08
CA GLY A 25 0.22 12.20 -14.87
C GLY A 25 0.52 11.60 -13.50
N LEU A 26 -0.49 11.32 -12.71
CA LEU A 26 -0.36 10.75 -11.37
C LEU A 26 -1.07 9.40 -11.29
N LEU A 27 -0.61 8.59 -10.35
CA LEU A 27 -1.23 7.33 -9.99
C LEU A 27 -1.69 7.41 -8.54
N PHE A 28 -2.97 7.15 -8.32
CA PHE A 28 -3.57 7.10 -6.99
C PHE A 28 -3.88 5.65 -6.66
N VAL A 29 -3.22 5.11 -5.65
CA VAL A 29 -3.38 3.70 -5.26
C VAL A 29 -4.23 3.65 -3.99
N SER A 30 -5.30 2.86 -4.05
CA SER A 30 -6.17 2.62 -2.90
C SER A 30 -5.38 2.00 -1.74
N GLY A 31 -5.84 2.22 -0.52
CA GLY A 31 -5.25 1.65 0.67
C GLY A 31 -5.12 0.13 0.56
N GLN A 32 -3.92 -0.38 0.79
CA GLN A 32 -3.62 -1.80 0.72
C GLN A 32 -3.44 -2.36 2.12
N VAL A 33 -4.12 -3.46 2.40
CA VAL A 33 -3.89 -4.27 3.59
C VAL A 33 -3.18 -5.56 3.17
N ALA A 34 -2.74 -6.36 4.14
CA ALA A 34 -1.83 -7.48 3.90
C ALA A 34 -2.53 -8.73 3.34
N LEU A 35 -3.34 -8.57 2.31
CA LEU A 35 -3.99 -9.69 1.62
C LEU A 35 -3.05 -10.30 0.59
N ASP A 36 -3.03 -11.63 0.53
CA ASP A 36 -2.33 -12.34 -0.54
C ASP A 36 -3.14 -12.18 -1.83
N PRO A 37 -2.56 -11.65 -2.92
CA PRO A 37 -3.31 -11.45 -4.18
C PRO A 37 -3.83 -12.74 -4.80
N LYS A 38 -3.21 -13.87 -4.51
CA LYS A 38 -3.58 -15.16 -5.09
C LYS A 38 -4.71 -15.85 -4.33
N THR A 39 -4.69 -15.77 -3.00
CA THR A 39 -5.63 -16.49 -2.15
C THR A 39 -6.71 -15.61 -1.55
N GLY A 40 -6.47 -14.30 -1.46
CA GLY A 40 -7.36 -13.37 -0.77
C GLY A 40 -7.28 -13.46 0.75
N GLU A 41 -6.33 -14.22 1.28
CA GLU A 41 -6.19 -14.41 2.72
C GLU A 41 -5.27 -13.36 3.33
N MET A 42 -5.60 -12.94 4.55
CA MET A 42 -4.79 -11.99 5.32
C MET A 42 -3.54 -12.69 5.86
N THR A 43 -2.40 -12.02 5.71
CA THR A 43 -1.15 -12.43 6.34
C THR A 43 -1.33 -12.48 7.86
N GLU A 44 -0.68 -13.43 8.52
CA GLU A 44 -0.77 -13.59 9.97
C GLU A 44 -0.51 -12.27 10.72
N ALA A 45 -1.03 -12.18 11.95
CA ALA A 45 -0.98 -10.95 12.76
C ALA A 45 0.44 -10.69 13.28
N ASP A 46 1.32 -10.29 12.39
CA ASP A 46 2.72 -9.93 12.64
C ASP A 46 2.99 -8.66 11.86
N ILE A 47 3.36 -7.58 12.56
CA ILE A 47 3.50 -6.27 11.91
C ILE A 47 4.57 -6.27 10.81
N ARG A 48 5.67 -6.97 10.99
CA ARG A 48 6.73 -7.05 10.00
C ARG A 48 6.24 -7.73 8.72
N LYS A 49 5.61 -8.88 8.87
CA LYS A 49 5.08 -9.66 7.72
C LYS A 49 3.95 -8.92 7.02
N GLN A 50 3.06 -8.29 7.78
CA GLN A 50 1.97 -7.54 7.17
C GLN A 50 2.49 -6.31 6.42
N THR A 51 3.46 -5.59 6.96
CA THR A 51 4.06 -4.45 6.27
C THR A 51 4.72 -4.89 4.96
N GLU A 52 5.46 -6.00 4.96
CA GLU A 52 6.06 -6.54 3.74
C GLU A 52 4.99 -6.87 2.70
N ARG A 53 3.93 -7.57 3.10
CA ARG A 53 2.85 -7.95 2.17
C ARG A 53 2.15 -6.73 1.59
N VAL A 54 1.86 -5.74 2.42
CA VAL A 54 1.26 -4.48 1.98
C VAL A 54 2.14 -3.81 0.92
N LEU A 55 3.43 -3.68 1.20
CA LEU A 55 4.35 -2.99 0.27
C LEU A 55 4.59 -3.79 -1.01
N GLU A 56 4.56 -5.12 -0.96
CA GLU A 56 4.59 -5.95 -2.17
C GLU A 56 3.32 -5.76 -2.99
N ASN A 57 2.16 -5.63 -2.35
CA ASN A 57 0.91 -5.33 -3.06
C ASN A 57 0.97 -3.96 -3.73
N VAL A 58 1.46 -2.95 -3.01
CA VAL A 58 1.67 -1.60 -3.58
C VAL A 58 2.60 -1.68 -4.79
N ARG A 59 3.74 -2.37 -4.65
CA ARG A 59 4.70 -2.53 -5.74
C ARG A 59 4.04 -3.16 -6.97
N GLY A 60 3.31 -4.25 -6.78
CA GLY A 60 2.65 -4.94 -7.88
C GLY A 60 1.68 -4.04 -8.65
N ILE A 61 0.89 -3.26 -7.93
CA ILE A 61 -0.07 -2.34 -8.54
C ILE A 61 0.65 -1.19 -9.25
N VAL A 62 1.63 -0.59 -8.58
CA VAL A 62 2.40 0.54 -9.11
C VAL A 62 3.11 0.13 -10.41
N GLU A 63 3.77 -1.03 -10.43
CA GLU A 63 4.48 -1.51 -11.62
C GLU A 63 3.53 -1.88 -12.75
N ALA A 64 2.41 -2.53 -12.44
CA ALA A 64 1.40 -2.85 -13.44
C ALA A 64 0.79 -1.61 -14.07
N ALA A 65 0.75 -0.51 -13.33
CA ALA A 65 0.24 0.77 -13.83
C ALA A 65 1.24 1.54 -14.69
N GLY A 66 2.49 1.07 -14.78
CA GLY A 66 3.54 1.73 -15.56
C GLY A 66 4.40 2.69 -14.76
N SER A 67 4.33 2.64 -13.44
CA SER A 67 5.16 3.44 -12.55
C SER A 67 6.18 2.54 -11.84
N LYS A 68 6.76 2.98 -10.75
CA LYS A 68 7.70 2.20 -9.94
C LYS A 68 7.83 2.79 -8.54
N MET A 69 8.40 2.03 -7.62
CA MET A 69 8.45 2.43 -6.21
C MET A 69 9.13 3.78 -5.99
N ASN A 70 10.22 4.06 -6.70
CA ASN A 70 10.90 5.35 -6.54
C ASN A 70 10.19 6.53 -7.21
N HIS A 71 9.05 6.29 -7.86
CA HIS A 71 8.18 7.34 -8.37
C HIS A 71 7.06 7.69 -7.37
N ILE A 72 6.98 7.00 -6.26
CA ILE A 72 6.00 7.31 -5.21
C ILE A 72 6.42 8.63 -4.55
N VAL A 73 5.51 9.59 -4.50
CA VAL A 73 5.76 10.92 -3.94
C VAL A 73 5.12 11.12 -2.58
N LYS A 74 4.08 10.35 -2.28
CA LYS A 74 3.35 10.47 -1.01
C LYS A 74 2.82 9.11 -0.58
N THR A 75 2.99 8.80 0.70
CA THR A 75 2.33 7.66 1.33
C THR A 75 1.56 8.12 2.55
N THR A 76 0.50 7.39 2.88
CA THR A 76 -0.19 7.50 4.16
C THR A 76 -0.23 6.11 4.77
N VAL A 77 0.29 6.00 5.99
CA VAL A 77 0.35 4.73 6.72
C VAL A 77 -0.63 4.79 7.88
N PHE A 78 -1.56 3.84 7.89
CA PHE A 78 -2.54 3.69 8.96
C PHE A 78 -2.15 2.47 9.79
N LEU A 79 -1.99 2.64 11.11
CA LEU A 79 -1.62 1.56 12.02
C LEU A 79 -2.76 1.26 12.99
N LYS A 80 -2.97 -0.01 13.28
CA LYS A 80 -3.87 -0.42 14.35
C LYS A 80 -3.31 0.00 15.71
N ASP A 81 -1.99 -0.04 15.87
CA ASP A 81 -1.28 0.29 17.11
C ASP A 81 -0.04 1.11 16.78
N ILE A 82 0.02 2.34 17.29
CA ILE A 82 1.16 3.24 17.03
C ILE A 82 2.47 2.69 17.63
N ASN A 83 2.39 1.76 18.56
CA ASN A 83 3.58 1.11 19.09
C ASN A 83 4.30 0.23 18.06
N ASP A 84 3.63 -0.10 16.95
CA ASP A 84 4.24 -0.83 15.82
C ASP A 84 5.04 0.08 14.87
N PHE A 85 5.08 1.38 15.16
CA PHE A 85 5.72 2.39 14.31
C PHE A 85 7.18 2.02 13.98
N GLY A 86 7.97 1.65 15.01
CA GLY A 86 9.39 1.34 14.83
C GLY A 86 9.63 0.12 13.92
N THR A 87 8.90 -0.95 14.14
CA THR A 87 9.04 -2.17 13.31
C THR A 87 8.54 -1.95 11.90
N MET A 88 7.41 -1.25 11.75
CA MET A 88 6.92 -0.87 10.43
C MET A 88 7.96 -0.05 9.68
N ASN A 89 8.59 0.92 10.33
CA ASN A 89 9.62 1.76 9.71
C ASN A 89 10.83 0.95 9.24
N GLU A 90 11.26 -0.06 9.97
CA GLU A 90 12.37 -0.91 9.56
C GLU A 90 12.10 -1.60 8.23
N VAL A 91 10.89 -2.14 8.07
CA VAL A 91 10.48 -2.79 6.82
C VAL A 91 10.31 -1.75 5.70
N TYR A 92 9.61 -0.67 6.01
CA TYR A 92 9.34 0.42 5.06
C TYR A 92 10.63 0.98 4.45
N ALA A 93 11.65 1.18 5.28
CA ALA A 93 12.94 1.73 4.83
C ALA A 93 13.59 0.89 3.72
N GLY A 94 13.39 -0.41 3.73
CA GLY A 94 13.93 -1.30 2.69
C GLY A 94 13.29 -1.11 1.31
N TYR A 95 12.11 -0.49 1.25
CA TYR A 95 11.40 -0.26 0.00
C TYR A 95 11.67 1.14 -0.58
N PHE A 96 12.18 2.08 0.21
CA PHE A 96 12.40 3.46 -0.20
C PHE A 96 13.84 3.87 0.12
N THR A 97 14.79 3.29 -0.63
CA THR A 97 16.22 3.40 -0.34
C THR A 97 16.89 4.64 -0.92
N LEU A 98 16.26 5.32 -1.90
CA LEU A 98 16.82 6.53 -2.51
C LEU A 98 16.33 7.76 -1.73
N ALA A 99 15.34 8.47 -2.26
CA ALA A 99 14.70 9.58 -1.58
C ALA A 99 13.32 9.11 -1.11
N PRO A 100 13.08 8.94 0.20
CA PRO A 100 11.78 8.47 0.64
C PRO A 100 10.69 9.49 0.33
N PRO A 101 9.45 9.01 0.04
CA PRO A 101 8.34 9.92 -0.23
C PRO A 101 7.92 10.69 1.03
N ALA A 102 7.18 11.77 0.82
CA ALA A 102 6.50 12.43 1.93
C ALA A 102 5.51 11.44 2.56
N ARG A 103 5.36 11.48 3.88
CA ARG A 103 4.53 10.49 4.59
C ARG A 103 3.83 11.10 5.79
N SER A 104 2.61 10.61 6.05
CA SER A 104 1.95 10.73 7.34
C SER A 104 1.70 9.34 7.87
N THR A 105 1.87 9.15 9.18
CA THR A 105 1.61 7.88 9.86
C THR A 105 0.73 8.14 11.06
N VAL A 106 -0.39 7.43 11.15
CA VAL A 106 -1.36 7.63 12.23
C VAL A 106 -1.87 6.29 12.75
N GLN A 107 -2.28 6.27 14.02
CA GLN A 107 -3.06 5.18 14.56
C GLN A 107 -4.53 5.46 14.27
N VAL A 108 -5.27 4.44 13.87
CA VAL A 108 -6.70 4.52 13.63
C VAL A 108 -7.45 3.63 14.61
N SER A 109 -8.76 3.86 14.75
CA SER A 109 -9.58 3.06 15.65
C SER A 109 -9.63 1.60 15.25
N ARG A 110 -9.69 1.33 13.93
CA ARG A 110 -9.76 -0.03 13.38
C ARG A 110 -9.47 0.00 11.88
N LEU A 111 -8.93 -1.10 11.37
CA LEU A 111 -8.69 -1.30 9.94
C LEU A 111 -9.57 -2.43 9.41
N PRO A 112 -9.85 -2.45 8.08
CA PRO A 112 -10.60 -3.55 7.47
C PRO A 112 -9.95 -4.89 7.79
N MET A 113 -10.79 -5.91 8.05
CA MET A 113 -10.34 -7.28 8.33
C MET A 113 -9.38 -7.37 9.50
N ASP A 114 -9.47 -6.39 10.42
CA ASP A 114 -8.60 -6.30 11.61
C ASP A 114 -7.11 -6.27 11.25
N ALA A 115 -6.77 -5.67 10.11
CA ALA A 115 -5.40 -5.52 9.66
C ALA A 115 -4.58 -4.70 10.66
N LEU A 116 -3.27 -4.94 10.72
CA LEU A 116 -2.36 -4.20 11.58
C LEU A 116 -1.85 -2.92 10.90
N VAL A 117 -1.84 -2.90 9.57
CA VAL A 117 -1.31 -1.79 8.78
C VAL A 117 -2.05 -1.69 7.46
N GLU A 118 -2.25 -0.46 7.01
CA GLU A 118 -2.78 -0.14 5.69
C GLU A 118 -1.96 1.01 5.12
N ILE A 119 -1.62 0.95 3.84
CA ILE A 119 -0.83 2.00 3.18
C ILE A 119 -1.48 2.36 1.85
N GLU A 120 -1.68 3.66 1.63
CA GLU A 120 -2.07 4.21 0.34
C GLU A 120 -0.95 5.06 -0.22
N VAL A 121 -0.85 5.18 -1.54
CA VAL A 121 0.23 5.95 -2.15
C VAL A 121 -0.25 6.80 -3.33
N ILE A 122 0.52 7.85 -3.62
CA ILE A 122 0.43 8.64 -4.84
C ILE A 122 1.78 8.55 -5.51
N ALA A 123 1.80 8.23 -6.80
CA ALA A 123 3.03 8.12 -7.59
C ALA A 123 2.94 8.95 -8.86
N ILE A 124 4.10 9.28 -9.42
CA ILE A 124 4.21 9.89 -10.75
C ILE A 124 4.23 8.74 -11.77
N LEU A 125 3.53 8.92 -12.87
CA LEU A 125 3.55 7.96 -13.98
C LEU A 125 4.81 8.12 -14.85
#